data_554aeb9350ed9d35b39cdda8c37b5d62
#
_entry.id   554aeb9350ed9d35b39cdda8c37b5d62
#
_cell.length_a   1.000
_cell.length_b   1.000
_cell.length_c   1.000
_cell.angle_alpha   90.00
_cell.angle_beta   90.00
_cell.angle_gamma   90.00
#
_symmetry.space_group_name_H-M   'P 1'
#
loop_
_entity.id
_entity.type
_entity.pdbx_description
1 polymer ?
#
loop_
_entity_poly.entity_id
_entity_poly.type
_entity_poly.pdbx_seq_one_letter_code
_entity_poly.pdbx_strand_id
1 'polypeptide(L)'
;MKTYRPRQAGFVSPEAPSSTRYSSGPTDVRPANDRSAASHASELTEYLVPTEPYYRPVSDEVTLFEAAYSVRMPMMLKGPTGCGKTRFVEYMAWRLGKPLITVACNEDMTASDLVGRYLLDADGTRWQDGPLALAARYGGICYLDEVVEARQDTTVVIHPLTDARRILPLERKGEVIEAHPDFQVVISYNPGYQSLMKDLKQSTKQRFGALDFSYPEHEVEAEIVAHESGVSTQDAANLVHIAERARNLKGHGLDEGISTRMLIY
;
A
#
# COMPACT_ATOMS: atom_id res chain seq x y z
N MET A 1 -50.35 -10.56 -29.44
CA MET A 1 -49.68 -11.50 -28.54
C MET A 1 -49.35 -12.75 -29.31
N LYS A 2 -48.10 -12.92 -29.76
CA LYS A 2 -47.60 -14.14 -30.41
C LYS A 2 -46.43 -14.65 -29.58
N THR A 3 -46.62 -15.78 -28.94
CA THR A 3 -45.65 -16.52 -28.13
C THR A 3 -44.62 -17.22 -29.03
N TYR A 4 -43.35 -16.96 -28.82
CA TYR A 4 -42.23 -17.61 -29.49
C TYR A 4 -41.91 -18.92 -28.75
N ARG A 5 -41.87 -20.07 -29.49
CA ARG A 5 -41.34 -21.35 -29.01
C ARG A 5 -40.01 -21.62 -29.72
N PRO A 6 -38.91 -21.92 -28.98
CA PRO A 6 -37.67 -22.35 -29.63
C PRO A 6 -37.73 -23.84 -30.04
N ARG A 7 -37.17 -24.12 -31.23
CA ARG A 7 -36.96 -25.48 -31.75
C ARG A 7 -35.80 -26.15 -31.00
N GLN A 8 -36.03 -27.38 -30.58
CA GLN A 8 -34.97 -28.28 -30.10
C GLN A 8 -34.11 -28.73 -31.28
N ALA A 9 -32.81 -28.46 -31.26
CA ALA A 9 -31.82 -29.06 -32.15
C ALA A 9 -31.23 -30.29 -31.46
N GLY A 10 -31.26 -31.43 -32.16
CA GLY A 10 -30.76 -32.70 -31.66
C GLY A 10 -29.24 -32.70 -31.54
N PHE A 11 -28.77 -33.21 -30.42
CA PHE A 11 -27.37 -33.47 -30.14
C PHE A 11 -26.94 -34.77 -30.82
N VAL A 12 -25.98 -34.68 -31.77
CA VAL A 12 -25.26 -35.84 -32.31
C VAL A 12 -23.91 -35.88 -31.57
N SER A 13 -23.66 -36.97 -30.84
CA SER A 13 -22.40 -37.21 -30.19
C SER A 13 -21.34 -37.63 -31.22
N PRO A 14 -20.13 -37.06 -31.21
CA PRO A 14 -19.02 -37.60 -32.01
C PRO A 14 -18.31 -38.73 -31.24
N GLU A 15 -17.99 -39.80 -32.00
CA GLU A 15 -17.25 -40.98 -31.59
C GLU A 15 -15.82 -40.62 -31.12
N ALA A 16 -15.35 -41.34 -30.11
CA ALA A 16 -14.02 -41.20 -29.57
C ALA A 16 -12.95 -41.82 -30.50
N PRO A 17 -11.82 -41.14 -30.74
CA PRO A 17 -10.69 -41.75 -31.44
C PRO A 17 -9.88 -42.64 -30.49
N SER A 18 -9.41 -43.75 -31.05
CA SER A 18 -8.65 -44.85 -30.45
C SER A 18 -7.36 -44.43 -29.72
N SER A 19 -7.11 -45.07 -28.60
CA SER A 19 -5.95 -44.95 -27.73
C SER A 19 -4.63 -45.29 -28.43
N THR A 20 -3.77 -44.29 -28.64
CA THR A 20 -2.34 -44.50 -28.89
C THR A 20 -1.62 -44.33 -27.56
N ARG A 21 -1.03 -45.42 -27.04
CA ARG A 21 -0.21 -45.43 -25.82
C ARG A 21 1.09 -44.73 -26.10
N TYR A 22 1.28 -43.54 -25.48
CA TYR A 22 2.63 -42.96 -25.27
C TYR A 22 3.16 -43.39 -23.94
N SER A 23 4.30 -44.06 -23.95
CA SER A 23 5.08 -44.41 -22.78
C SER A 23 5.73 -43.13 -22.22
N SER A 24 5.23 -42.62 -21.10
CA SER A 24 5.89 -41.55 -20.35
C SER A 24 6.94 -42.14 -19.41
N GLY A 25 8.21 -41.97 -19.75
CA GLY A 25 9.28 -42.06 -18.77
C GLY A 25 9.17 -40.90 -17.77
N PRO A 26 9.63 -41.08 -16.50
CA PRO A 26 9.60 -40.02 -15.52
C PRO A 26 10.62 -38.93 -15.89
N THR A 27 10.14 -37.80 -16.37
CA THR A 27 10.94 -36.56 -16.39
C THR A 27 10.97 -36.00 -14.97
N ASP A 28 12.12 -36.20 -14.35
CA ASP A 28 12.49 -35.60 -13.07
C ASP A 28 12.64 -34.06 -13.28
N VAL A 29 11.54 -33.33 -13.20
CA VAL A 29 11.53 -31.89 -13.19
C VAL A 29 11.86 -31.45 -11.76
N ARG A 30 13.16 -31.32 -11.48
CA ARG A 30 13.63 -30.62 -10.28
C ARG A 30 13.14 -29.16 -10.39
N PRO A 31 12.50 -28.59 -9.37
CA PRO A 31 12.18 -27.17 -9.37
C PRO A 31 13.48 -26.36 -9.30
N ALA A 32 13.81 -25.70 -10.40
CA ALA A 32 14.90 -24.75 -10.48
C ALA A 32 14.49 -23.44 -9.81
N ASN A 33 14.36 -23.39 -8.47
CA ASN A 33 13.98 -22.13 -7.83
C ASN A 33 14.42 -21.93 -6.37
N ASP A 34 15.48 -22.61 -5.91
CA ASP A 34 15.90 -22.45 -4.49
C ASP A 34 17.08 -21.47 -4.31
N ARG A 35 17.74 -21.07 -5.38
CA ARG A 35 18.84 -20.09 -5.31
C ARG A 35 18.39 -18.64 -5.48
N SER A 36 17.25 -18.39 -6.13
CA SER A 36 16.71 -17.04 -6.30
C SER A 36 16.03 -16.53 -5.02
N ALA A 37 15.30 -17.37 -4.30
CA ALA A 37 14.62 -16.97 -3.08
C ALA A 37 15.57 -16.48 -1.97
N ALA A 38 16.74 -17.11 -1.83
CA ALA A 38 17.74 -16.71 -0.84
C ALA A 38 18.44 -15.39 -1.19
N SER A 39 18.67 -15.09 -2.49
CA SER A 39 19.25 -13.82 -2.92
C SER A 39 18.26 -12.66 -2.78
N HIS A 40 16.97 -12.91 -2.96
CA HIS A 40 15.92 -11.90 -2.91
C HIS A 40 15.46 -11.59 -1.49
N ALA A 41 15.56 -12.53 -0.55
CA ALA A 41 15.38 -12.23 0.87
C ALA A 41 16.40 -11.20 1.39
N SER A 42 17.61 -11.13 0.77
CA SER A 42 18.58 -10.10 1.10
C SER A 42 18.20 -8.71 0.55
N GLU A 43 17.48 -8.63 -0.57
CA GLU A 43 17.05 -7.35 -1.17
C GLU A 43 16.02 -6.60 -0.31
N LEU A 44 15.16 -7.33 0.42
CA LEU A 44 14.18 -6.70 1.31
C LEU A 44 14.70 -6.41 2.73
N THR A 45 15.87 -6.92 3.08
CA THR A 45 16.47 -6.69 4.41
C THR A 45 16.76 -5.21 4.64
N GLU A 46 17.11 -4.46 3.59
CA GLU A 46 17.34 -3.02 3.66
C GLU A 46 16.08 -2.19 3.98
N TYR A 47 14.89 -2.78 3.73
CA TYR A 47 13.60 -2.14 4.00
C TYR A 47 13.02 -2.51 5.37
N LEU A 48 13.72 -3.30 6.18
CA LEU A 48 13.31 -3.58 7.55
C LEU A 48 13.53 -2.34 8.41
N VAL A 49 12.55 -1.99 9.22
CA VAL A 49 12.69 -0.93 10.24
C VAL A 49 13.51 -1.50 11.39
N PRO A 50 14.77 -1.02 11.59
CA PRO A 50 15.72 -1.69 12.48
C PRO A 50 15.47 -1.47 13.96
N THR A 51 14.82 -0.37 14.31
CA THR A 51 14.55 0.04 15.69
C THR A 51 13.09 0.40 15.84
N GLU A 52 12.56 0.23 17.04
CA GLU A 52 11.19 0.62 17.35
C GLU A 52 10.98 2.13 17.13
N PRO A 53 10.12 2.54 16.21
CA PRO A 53 9.76 3.95 16.08
C PRO A 53 8.94 4.37 17.29
N TYR A 54 9.20 5.54 17.84
CA TYR A 54 8.35 6.08 18.89
C TYR A 54 6.96 6.39 18.31
N TYR A 55 5.97 5.62 18.74
CA TYR A 55 4.59 5.80 18.37
C TYR A 55 3.69 5.65 19.60
N ARG A 56 2.81 6.61 19.80
CA ARG A 56 1.85 6.62 20.88
C ARG A 56 0.46 6.31 20.36
N PRO A 57 -0.07 5.09 20.55
CA PRO A 57 -1.42 4.77 20.15
C PRO A 57 -2.45 5.69 20.83
N VAL A 58 -3.41 6.19 20.06
CA VAL A 58 -4.47 7.08 20.55
C VAL A 58 -5.83 6.38 20.62
N SER A 59 -5.99 5.23 19.96
CA SER A 59 -7.21 4.44 19.94
C SER A 59 -6.89 2.97 19.69
N ASP A 60 -7.70 2.28 18.93
CA ASP A 60 -7.58 0.85 18.56
C ASP A 60 -6.92 0.62 17.19
N GLU A 61 -6.29 1.65 16.61
CA GLU A 61 -5.71 1.61 15.26
C GLU A 61 -4.67 0.51 15.09
N VAL A 62 -3.88 0.22 16.14
CA VAL A 62 -2.89 -0.88 16.14
C VAL A 62 -3.58 -2.23 16.00
N THR A 63 -4.58 -2.48 16.83
CA THR A 63 -5.34 -3.74 16.84
C THR A 63 -6.09 -3.93 15.53
N LEU A 64 -6.70 -2.87 15.01
CA LEU A 64 -7.43 -2.91 13.74
C LEU A 64 -6.49 -3.17 12.55
N PHE A 65 -5.29 -2.58 12.57
CA PHE A 65 -4.29 -2.83 11.53
C PHE A 65 -3.78 -4.27 11.57
N GLU A 66 -3.47 -4.82 12.76
CA GLU A 66 -3.06 -6.23 12.91
C GLU A 66 -4.15 -7.18 12.42
N ALA A 67 -5.41 -6.92 12.76
CA ALA A 67 -6.55 -7.70 12.28
C ALA A 67 -6.67 -7.63 10.75
N ALA A 68 -6.56 -6.44 10.17
CA ALA A 68 -6.58 -6.25 8.72
C ALA A 68 -5.42 -6.97 8.02
N TYR A 69 -4.21 -6.90 8.59
CA TYR A 69 -3.02 -7.59 8.08
C TYR A 69 -3.23 -9.10 8.07
N SER A 70 -3.78 -9.68 9.15
CA SER A 70 -4.02 -11.12 9.26
C SER A 70 -4.97 -11.67 8.18
N VAL A 71 -5.94 -10.87 7.75
CA VAL A 71 -6.87 -11.20 6.66
C VAL A 71 -6.45 -10.63 5.30
N ARG A 72 -5.24 -10.05 5.22
CA ARG A 72 -4.67 -9.48 3.99
C ARG A 72 -5.52 -8.37 3.39
N MET A 73 -6.21 -7.62 4.23
CA MET A 73 -7.02 -6.48 3.80
C MET A 73 -6.13 -5.27 3.55
N PRO A 74 -6.22 -4.63 2.38
CA PRO A 74 -5.50 -3.38 2.14
C PRO A 74 -6.06 -2.26 3.02
N MET A 75 -5.19 -1.34 3.46
CA MET A 75 -5.56 -0.30 4.42
C MET A 75 -5.42 1.10 3.83
N MET A 76 -6.34 1.97 4.20
CA MET A 76 -6.34 3.39 3.86
C MET A 76 -6.32 4.24 5.14
N LEU A 77 -5.27 5.05 5.29
CA LEU A 77 -5.09 5.96 6.41
C LEU A 77 -5.58 7.36 6.01
N LYS A 78 -6.65 7.82 6.61
CA LYS A 78 -7.23 9.13 6.35
C LYS A 78 -6.88 10.09 7.47
N GLY A 79 -6.58 11.32 7.16
CA GLY A 79 -6.35 12.34 8.17
C GLY A 79 -5.46 13.48 7.69
N PRO A 80 -5.34 14.55 8.47
CA PRO A 80 -4.59 15.74 8.09
C PRO A 80 -3.10 15.45 7.91
N THR A 81 -2.41 16.34 7.22
CA THR A 81 -0.95 16.28 7.06
C THR A 81 -0.27 16.41 8.43
N GLY A 82 0.77 15.59 8.67
CA GLY A 82 1.59 15.66 9.88
C GLY A 82 0.90 15.19 11.17
N CYS A 83 -0.20 14.40 11.08
CA CYS A 83 -0.85 13.77 12.25
C CYS A 83 -0.29 12.38 12.63
N GLY A 84 0.82 11.94 12.02
CA GLY A 84 1.49 10.69 12.43
C GLY A 84 1.20 9.46 11.55
N LYS A 85 0.49 9.55 10.41
CA LYS A 85 0.18 8.39 9.54
C LYS A 85 1.42 7.59 9.11
N THR A 86 2.45 8.27 8.63
CA THR A 86 3.70 7.62 8.19
C THR A 86 4.42 6.94 9.36
N ARG A 87 4.49 7.63 10.50
CA ARG A 87 5.07 7.07 11.74
C ARG A 87 4.33 5.82 12.21
N PHE A 88 3.01 5.81 12.11
CA PHE A 88 2.18 4.64 12.40
C PHE A 88 2.53 3.45 11.50
N VAL A 89 2.70 3.67 10.18
CA VAL A 89 3.06 2.58 9.25
C VAL A 89 4.46 2.05 9.55
N GLU A 90 5.42 2.92 9.87
CA GLU A 90 6.77 2.52 10.31
C GLU A 90 6.71 1.64 11.58
N TYR A 91 5.93 2.08 12.59
CA TYR A 91 5.71 1.33 13.81
C TYR A 91 5.07 -0.05 13.56
N MET A 92 4.04 -0.10 12.70
CA MET A 92 3.38 -1.37 12.36
C MET A 92 4.31 -2.31 11.57
N ALA A 93 5.12 -1.78 10.65
CA ALA A 93 6.10 -2.57 9.93
C ALA A 93 7.15 -3.18 10.86
N TRP A 94 7.68 -2.38 11.79
CA TRP A 94 8.58 -2.86 12.83
C TRP A 94 7.91 -3.93 13.71
N ARG A 95 6.72 -3.66 14.21
CA ARG A 95 5.96 -4.53 15.10
C ARG A 95 5.61 -5.87 14.47
N LEU A 96 5.30 -5.88 13.18
CA LEU A 96 5.02 -7.09 12.39
C LEU A 96 6.30 -7.78 11.89
N GLY A 97 7.47 -7.14 12.03
CA GLY A 97 8.74 -7.63 11.51
C GLY A 97 8.73 -7.75 9.98
N LYS A 98 8.07 -6.80 9.27
CA LYS A 98 7.90 -6.83 7.81
C LYS A 98 8.63 -5.67 7.15
N PRO A 99 9.20 -5.90 5.95
CA PRO A 99 9.79 -4.83 5.16
C PRO A 99 8.76 -3.75 4.84
N LEU A 100 9.19 -2.48 4.91
CA LEU A 100 8.39 -1.31 4.56
C LEU A 100 8.97 -0.60 3.35
N ILE A 101 8.26 -0.63 2.24
CA ILE A 101 8.61 0.11 1.04
C ILE A 101 7.67 1.30 0.93
N THR A 102 8.22 2.49 1.21
CA THR A 102 7.46 3.75 1.17
C THR A 102 7.67 4.45 -0.16
N VAL A 103 6.58 4.89 -0.77
CA VAL A 103 6.55 5.64 -2.02
C VAL A 103 5.80 6.95 -1.80
N ALA A 104 6.48 8.08 -1.91
CA ALA A 104 5.85 9.39 -1.93
C ALA A 104 5.23 9.63 -3.32
N CYS A 105 3.91 9.67 -3.38
CA CYS A 105 3.19 9.86 -4.62
C CYS A 105 3.21 11.32 -5.05
N ASN A 106 3.32 11.58 -6.36
CA ASN A 106 3.27 12.90 -6.96
C ASN A 106 2.69 12.86 -8.37
N GLU A 107 2.46 14.03 -8.98
CA GLU A 107 1.82 14.16 -10.30
C GLU A 107 2.68 13.61 -11.45
N ASP A 108 4.00 13.57 -11.30
CA ASP A 108 4.92 13.10 -12.34
C ASP A 108 5.04 11.56 -12.34
N MET A 109 4.58 10.90 -11.27
CA MET A 109 4.66 9.45 -11.12
C MET A 109 3.77 8.74 -12.13
N THR A 110 4.34 7.73 -12.77
CA THR A 110 3.65 6.84 -13.71
C THR A 110 3.47 5.43 -13.11
N ALA A 111 2.59 4.63 -13.69
CA ALA A 111 2.44 3.24 -13.32
C ALA A 111 3.77 2.44 -13.41
N SER A 112 4.63 2.80 -14.38
CA SER A 112 5.95 2.15 -14.54
C SER A 112 6.89 2.39 -13.37
N ASP A 113 6.76 3.52 -12.68
CA ASP A 113 7.59 3.82 -11.50
C ASP A 113 7.20 2.94 -10.30
N LEU A 114 5.93 2.51 -10.23
CA LEU A 114 5.46 1.56 -9.21
C LEU A 114 5.74 0.10 -9.58
N VAL A 115 5.53 -0.26 -10.86
CA VAL A 115 5.51 -1.65 -11.32
C VAL A 115 6.90 -2.10 -11.76
N GLY A 116 7.64 -1.25 -12.45
CA GLY A 116 8.96 -1.53 -12.98
C GLY A 116 9.13 -1.13 -14.43
N ARG A 117 10.38 -1.17 -14.88
CA ARG A 117 10.79 -0.74 -16.22
C ARG A 117 12.00 -1.50 -16.72
N TYR A 118 12.18 -1.48 -18.03
CA TYR A 118 13.42 -1.91 -18.63
C TYR A 118 14.50 -0.83 -18.49
N LEU A 119 15.67 -1.23 -18.02
CA LEU A 119 16.86 -0.41 -18.02
C LEU A 119 17.79 -0.91 -19.14
N LEU A 120 18.43 0.04 -19.82
CA LEU A 120 19.49 -0.23 -20.78
C LEU A 120 20.82 0.04 -20.10
N ASP A 121 21.68 -0.96 -20.02
CA ASP A 121 23.06 -0.85 -19.54
C ASP A 121 24.06 -1.39 -20.57
N ALA A 122 25.34 -1.45 -20.20
CA ALA A 122 26.40 -1.88 -21.11
C ALA A 122 26.25 -3.34 -21.57
N ASP A 123 25.58 -4.17 -20.76
CA ASP A 123 25.39 -5.61 -21.02
C ASP A 123 24.05 -5.90 -21.73
N GLY A 124 23.22 -4.86 -22.00
CA GLY A 124 21.96 -4.97 -22.70
C GLY A 124 20.77 -4.45 -21.91
N THR A 125 19.56 -4.94 -22.24
CA THR A 125 18.32 -4.52 -21.60
C THR A 125 17.94 -5.47 -20.49
N ARG A 126 17.80 -4.97 -19.26
CA ARG A 126 17.33 -5.74 -18.10
C ARG A 126 16.07 -5.14 -17.51
N TRP A 127 15.20 -5.98 -16.99
CA TRP A 127 14.05 -5.54 -16.22
C TRP A 127 14.46 -5.20 -14.78
N GLN A 128 13.89 -4.10 -14.24
CA GLN A 128 13.98 -3.74 -12.83
C GLN A 128 12.57 -3.62 -12.28
N ASP A 129 12.26 -4.41 -11.24
CA ASP A 129 11.00 -4.29 -10.51
C ASP A 129 10.93 -2.93 -9.81
N GLY A 130 9.75 -2.31 -9.86
CA GLY A 130 9.44 -1.12 -9.08
C GLY A 130 9.04 -1.47 -7.64
N PRO A 131 8.86 -0.47 -6.77
CA PRO A 131 8.61 -0.69 -5.34
C PRO A 131 7.35 -1.53 -5.05
N LEU A 132 6.29 -1.35 -5.82
CA LEU A 132 5.06 -2.15 -5.66
C LEU A 132 5.27 -3.59 -6.10
N ALA A 133 5.97 -3.82 -7.23
CA ALA A 133 6.27 -5.16 -7.71
C ALA A 133 7.21 -5.90 -6.74
N LEU A 134 8.22 -5.21 -6.21
CA LEU A 134 9.15 -5.73 -5.23
C LEU A 134 8.42 -6.21 -3.96
N ALA A 135 7.56 -5.33 -3.38
CA ALA A 135 6.76 -5.69 -2.21
C ALA A 135 5.79 -6.85 -2.50
N ALA A 136 5.11 -6.82 -3.66
CA ALA A 136 4.15 -7.86 -4.03
C ALA A 136 4.82 -9.22 -4.24
N ARG A 137 6.01 -9.25 -4.84
CA ARG A 137 6.73 -10.49 -5.15
C ARG A 137 7.32 -11.17 -3.91
N TYR A 138 7.91 -10.39 -3.01
CA TYR A 138 8.71 -10.94 -1.90
C TYR A 138 8.05 -10.82 -0.52
N GLY A 139 6.92 -10.14 -0.45
CA GLY A 139 6.21 -9.87 0.81
C GLY A 139 6.76 -8.63 1.50
N GLY A 140 5.87 -7.81 1.99
CA GLY A 140 6.18 -6.56 2.66
C GLY A 140 5.01 -5.60 2.62
N ILE A 141 5.12 -4.52 3.35
CA ILE A 141 4.14 -3.43 3.34
C ILE A 141 4.58 -2.41 2.28
N CYS A 142 3.76 -2.24 1.23
CA CYS A 142 3.94 -1.15 0.27
C CYS A 142 3.06 0.02 0.70
N TYR A 143 3.70 1.09 1.17
CA TYR A 143 3.02 2.30 1.63
C TYR A 143 3.09 3.39 0.56
N LEU A 144 1.94 3.73 -0.01
CA LEU A 144 1.78 4.81 -0.98
C LEU A 144 1.31 6.06 -0.24
N ASP A 145 2.25 6.95 0.06
CA ASP A 145 1.95 8.18 0.78
C ASP A 145 1.38 9.24 -0.17
N GLU A 146 0.31 9.91 0.27
CA GLU A 146 -0.41 10.93 -0.49
C GLU A 146 -0.89 10.43 -1.86
N VAL A 147 -1.49 9.23 -1.91
CA VAL A 147 -1.85 8.53 -3.16
C VAL A 147 -2.71 9.35 -4.13
N VAL A 148 -3.45 10.35 -3.64
CA VAL A 148 -4.27 11.25 -4.45
C VAL A 148 -3.45 12.27 -5.25
N GLU A 149 -2.19 12.49 -4.90
CA GLU A 149 -1.29 13.34 -5.68
C GLU A 149 -0.80 12.62 -6.94
N ALA A 150 -0.83 11.29 -6.97
CA ALA A 150 -0.55 10.52 -8.17
C ALA A 150 -1.67 10.68 -9.21
N ARG A 151 -1.32 10.48 -10.47
CA ARG A 151 -2.27 10.44 -11.57
C ARG A 151 -3.25 9.28 -11.40
N GLN A 152 -4.49 9.45 -11.86
CA GLN A 152 -5.54 8.43 -11.72
C GLN A 152 -5.20 7.11 -12.43
N ASP A 153 -4.48 7.16 -13.56
CA ASP A 153 -3.99 5.98 -14.27
C ASP A 153 -2.96 5.19 -13.45
N THR A 154 -2.13 5.89 -12.67
CA THR A 154 -1.16 5.28 -11.76
C THR A 154 -1.85 4.51 -10.63
N THR A 155 -2.94 5.05 -10.07
CA THR A 155 -3.66 4.40 -8.98
C THR A 155 -4.45 3.15 -9.41
N VAL A 156 -4.77 3.00 -10.67
CA VAL A 156 -5.50 1.82 -11.18
C VAL A 156 -4.65 0.55 -11.10
N VAL A 157 -3.32 0.67 -11.16
CA VAL A 157 -2.41 -0.50 -11.13
C VAL A 157 -2.49 -1.29 -9.81
N ILE A 158 -2.93 -0.66 -8.71
CA ILE A 158 -3.09 -1.35 -7.42
C ILE A 158 -4.39 -2.17 -7.32
N HIS A 159 -5.38 -1.93 -8.18
CA HIS A 159 -6.71 -2.56 -8.05
C HIS A 159 -6.68 -4.09 -8.05
N PRO A 160 -5.94 -4.79 -8.94
CA PRO A 160 -5.91 -6.25 -8.92
C PRO A 160 -5.22 -6.83 -7.68
N LEU A 161 -4.39 -6.04 -6.99
CA LEU A 161 -3.76 -6.41 -5.72
C LEU A 161 -4.70 -6.24 -4.52
N THR A 162 -5.73 -5.39 -4.65
CA THR A 162 -6.65 -5.03 -3.57
C THR A 162 -7.98 -5.79 -3.63
N ASP A 163 -8.09 -6.76 -4.50
CA ASP A 163 -9.24 -7.67 -4.58
C ASP A 163 -8.83 -9.14 -4.38
N ALA A 164 -9.79 -10.05 -4.47
CA ALA A 164 -9.57 -11.48 -4.23
C ALA A 164 -8.51 -12.13 -5.15
N ARG A 165 -8.20 -11.53 -6.30
CA ARG A 165 -7.20 -12.03 -7.24
C ARG A 165 -5.78 -11.91 -6.70
N ARG A 166 -5.49 -10.82 -5.97
CA ARG A 166 -4.15 -10.54 -5.39
C ARG A 166 -3.03 -10.71 -6.41
N ILE A 167 -3.17 -10.13 -7.59
CA ILE A 167 -2.20 -10.21 -8.68
C ILE A 167 -1.73 -8.83 -9.12
N LEU A 168 -0.51 -8.76 -9.65
CA LEU A 168 0.05 -7.58 -10.29
C LEU A 168 0.50 -7.93 -11.71
N PRO A 169 -0.23 -7.50 -12.75
CA PRO A 169 0.21 -7.68 -14.13
C PRO A 169 1.41 -6.78 -14.45
N LEU A 170 2.48 -7.35 -14.95
CA LEU A 170 3.65 -6.66 -15.50
C LEU A 170 3.53 -6.66 -17.03
N GLU A 171 2.63 -5.85 -17.58
CA GLU A 171 2.26 -5.89 -19.01
C GLU A 171 3.47 -5.79 -19.93
N ARG A 172 4.41 -4.86 -19.63
CA ARG A 172 5.64 -4.67 -20.42
C ARG A 172 6.60 -5.85 -20.37
N LYS A 173 6.54 -6.65 -19.30
CA LYS A 173 7.38 -7.84 -19.13
C LYS A 173 6.69 -9.10 -19.61
N GLY A 174 5.36 -9.08 -19.76
CA GLY A 174 4.55 -10.25 -20.08
C GLY A 174 4.46 -11.25 -18.93
N GLU A 175 4.51 -10.77 -17.68
CA GLU A 175 4.48 -11.57 -16.46
C GLU A 175 3.30 -11.13 -15.58
N VAL A 176 2.79 -12.04 -14.75
CA VAL A 176 1.83 -11.73 -13.69
C VAL A 176 2.44 -12.18 -12.36
N ILE A 177 2.56 -11.26 -11.42
CA ILE A 177 2.99 -11.57 -10.05
C ILE A 177 1.75 -11.95 -9.24
N GLU A 178 1.76 -13.12 -8.62
CA GLU A 178 0.86 -13.46 -7.52
C GLU A 178 1.42 -12.86 -6.23
N ALA A 179 0.62 -12.04 -5.54
CA ALA A 179 1.11 -11.35 -4.36
C ALA A 179 1.44 -12.32 -3.22
N HIS A 180 2.64 -12.16 -2.68
CA HIS A 180 3.10 -12.94 -1.53
C HIS A 180 2.09 -12.89 -0.37
N PRO A 181 1.94 -13.96 0.42
CA PRO A 181 1.04 -13.98 1.58
C PRO A 181 1.24 -12.81 2.55
N ASP A 182 2.48 -12.38 2.75
CA ASP A 182 2.86 -11.29 3.64
C ASP A 182 2.78 -9.89 3.00
N PHE A 183 2.34 -9.80 1.74
CA PHE A 183 2.15 -8.53 1.07
C PHE A 183 0.90 -7.81 1.56
N GLN A 184 1.06 -6.53 1.88
CA GLN A 184 -0.05 -5.61 2.11
C GLN A 184 0.21 -4.26 1.46
N VAL A 185 -0.81 -3.69 0.80
CA VAL A 185 -0.78 -2.32 0.34
C VAL A 185 -1.47 -1.42 1.36
N VAL A 186 -0.80 -0.33 1.71
CA VAL A 186 -1.32 0.73 2.57
C VAL A 186 -1.25 2.03 1.79
N ILE A 187 -2.31 2.82 1.82
CA ILE A 187 -2.35 4.13 1.18
C ILE A 187 -2.64 5.21 2.21
N SER A 188 -2.10 6.40 2.03
CA SER A 188 -2.53 7.56 2.80
C SER A 188 -3.36 8.51 1.93
N TYR A 189 -4.27 9.20 2.60
CA TYR A 189 -5.21 10.10 1.99
C TYR A 189 -5.54 11.24 2.93
N ASN A 190 -5.50 12.47 2.42
CA ASN A 190 -5.84 13.66 3.17
C ASN A 190 -7.11 14.31 2.60
N PRO A 191 -8.29 14.10 3.22
CA PRO A 191 -9.56 14.55 2.66
C PRO A 191 -9.78 16.06 2.69
N GLY A 192 -8.94 16.82 3.38
CA GLY A 192 -9.17 18.27 3.64
C GLY A 192 -8.46 19.25 2.71
N TYR A 193 -7.50 18.79 1.92
CA TYR A 193 -6.59 19.67 1.15
C TYR A 193 -6.84 19.67 -0.35
N GLN A 194 -7.86 18.95 -0.82
CA GLN A 194 -7.99 18.71 -2.25
C GLN A 194 -9.08 19.54 -2.88
N SER A 195 -8.76 20.10 -4.04
CA SER A 195 -9.79 20.57 -4.96
C SER A 195 -10.76 19.41 -5.22
N LEU A 196 -12.04 19.68 -5.40
CA LEU A 196 -13.10 18.71 -5.72
C LEU A 196 -12.76 17.76 -6.91
N MET A 197 -11.66 18.03 -7.61
CA MET A 197 -11.20 17.26 -8.77
C MET A 197 -10.19 16.14 -8.44
N LYS A 198 -9.55 16.16 -7.26
CA LYS A 198 -8.53 15.18 -6.86
C LYS A 198 -9.00 14.30 -5.69
N ASP A 199 -10.11 13.60 -5.84
CA ASP A 199 -10.54 12.61 -4.86
C ASP A 199 -10.39 11.19 -5.41
N LEU A 200 -10.15 10.22 -4.52
CA LEU A 200 -10.13 8.80 -4.89
C LEU A 200 -11.51 8.37 -5.40
N LYS A 201 -11.53 7.65 -6.51
CA LYS A 201 -12.77 7.06 -7.01
C LYS A 201 -13.41 6.18 -5.95
N GLN A 202 -14.74 6.19 -5.87
CA GLN A 202 -15.49 5.36 -4.93
C GLN A 202 -15.13 3.87 -5.06
N SER A 203 -14.91 3.40 -6.28
CA SER A 203 -14.47 2.02 -6.57
C SER A 203 -13.11 1.67 -5.95
N THR A 204 -12.21 2.65 -5.80
CA THR A 204 -10.93 2.48 -5.09
C THR A 204 -11.18 2.46 -3.57
N LYS A 205 -11.92 3.44 -3.04
CA LYS A 205 -12.20 3.54 -1.60
C LYS A 205 -12.85 2.26 -1.04
N GLN A 206 -13.77 1.64 -1.76
CA GLN A 206 -14.49 0.43 -1.34
C GLN A 206 -13.62 -0.83 -1.24
N ARG A 207 -12.37 -0.78 -1.69
CA ARG A 207 -11.44 -1.91 -1.65
C ARG A 207 -10.56 -1.91 -0.39
N PHE A 208 -10.60 -0.84 0.41
CA PHE A 208 -9.71 -0.63 1.54
C PHE A 208 -10.48 -0.60 2.85
N GLY A 209 -9.92 -1.23 3.87
CA GLY A 209 -10.25 -0.90 5.25
C GLY A 209 -9.74 0.51 5.56
N ALA A 210 -10.50 1.33 6.26
CA ALA A 210 -10.14 2.71 6.54
C ALA A 210 -9.88 2.94 8.03
N LEU A 211 -8.78 3.63 8.34
CA LEU A 211 -8.49 4.18 9.66
C LEU A 211 -8.48 5.70 9.55
N ASP A 212 -9.23 6.35 10.42
CA ASP A 212 -9.29 7.81 10.49
C ASP A 212 -8.29 8.31 11.54
N PHE A 213 -7.37 9.17 11.10
CA PHE A 213 -6.36 9.83 11.94
C PHE A 213 -6.75 11.28 12.18
N SER A 214 -6.54 11.74 13.39
CA SER A 214 -6.63 13.13 13.79
C SER A 214 -5.35 13.54 14.52
N TYR A 215 -5.20 14.81 14.82
CA TYR A 215 -4.18 15.22 15.78
C TYR A 215 -4.49 14.61 17.14
N PRO A 216 -3.48 14.14 17.89
CA PRO A 216 -3.68 13.60 19.23
C PRO A 216 -4.31 14.63 20.16
N GLU A 217 -4.88 14.17 21.26
CA GLU A 217 -5.33 15.06 22.35
C GLU A 217 -4.13 15.77 22.98
N HIS A 218 -4.39 16.93 23.59
CA HIS A 218 -3.39 17.86 24.11
C HIS A 218 -2.23 17.19 24.88
N GLU A 219 -2.57 16.34 25.83
CA GLU A 219 -1.58 15.69 26.70
C GLU A 219 -0.69 14.71 25.92
N VAL A 220 -1.31 13.93 25.05
CA VAL A 220 -0.60 12.96 24.21
C VAL A 220 0.25 13.66 23.16
N GLU A 221 -0.25 14.72 22.54
CA GLU A 221 0.50 15.50 21.57
C GLU A 221 1.72 16.19 22.23
N ALA A 222 1.53 16.75 23.44
CA ALA A 222 2.64 17.35 24.19
C ALA A 222 3.72 16.32 24.57
N GLU A 223 3.31 15.09 24.95
CA GLU A 223 4.25 13.99 25.20
C GLU A 223 5.05 13.66 23.93
N ILE A 224 4.39 13.55 22.78
CA ILE A 224 5.05 13.26 21.49
C ILE A 224 6.02 14.37 21.12
N VAL A 225 5.61 15.64 21.23
CA VAL A 225 6.45 16.79 20.91
C VAL A 225 7.65 16.85 21.81
N ALA A 226 7.47 16.70 23.13
CA ALA A 226 8.59 16.70 24.09
C ALA A 226 9.59 15.57 23.81
N HIS A 227 9.11 14.37 23.51
CA HIS A 227 9.96 13.22 23.22
C HIS A 227 10.78 13.40 21.94
N GLU A 228 10.13 13.82 20.85
CA GLU A 228 10.76 13.88 19.51
C GLU A 228 11.66 15.12 19.34
N SER A 229 11.29 16.28 19.96
CA SER A 229 12.06 17.52 19.84
C SER A 229 13.11 17.69 20.96
N GLY A 230 12.93 16.98 22.10
CA GLY A 230 13.77 17.14 23.27
C GLY A 230 13.51 18.40 24.11
N VAL A 231 12.45 19.16 23.81
CA VAL A 231 12.05 20.32 24.63
C VAL A 231 11.42 19.87 25.96
N SER A 232 11.31 20.81 26.92
CA SER A 232 10.63 20.51 28.17
C SER A 232 9.15 20.19 27.97
N THR A 233 8.56 19.34 28.81
CA THR A 233 7.14 19.02 28.76
C THR A 233 6.26 20.28 28.85
N GLN A 234 6.71 21.29 29.61
CA GLN A 234 5.96 22.54 29.72
C GLN A 234 5.99 23.35 28.43
N ASP A 235 7.14 23.41 27.73
CA ASP A 235 7.25 24.11 26.47
C ASP A 235 6.46 23.37 25.37
N ALA A 236 6.53 22.04 25.35
CA ALA A 236 5.73 21.22 24.46
C ALA A 236 4.21 21.47 24.64
N ALA A 237 3.73 21.51 25.89
CA ALA A 237 2.33 21.83 26.17
C ALA A 237 1.94 23.24 25.70
N ASN A 238 2.81 24.23 25.89
CA ASN A 238 2.58 25.58 25.39
C ASN A 238 2.50 25.63 23.86
N LEU A 239 3.40 24.91 23.16
CA LEU A 239 3.40 24.80 21.70
C LEU A 239 2.13 24.14 21.20
N VAL A 240 1.70 23.04 21.81
CA VAL A 240 0.45 22.34 21.46
C VAL A 240 -0.75 23.25 21.66
N HIS A 241 -0.81 24.00 22.76
CA HIS A 241 -1.88 24.97 23.00
C HIS A 241 -1.99 26.04 21.88
N ILE A 242 -0.84 26.52 21.40
CA ILE A 242 -0.81 27.46 20.26
C ILE A 242 -1.32 26.77 18.99
N ALA A 243 -0.90 25.52 18.75
CA ALA A 243 -1.31 24.75 17.59
C ALA A 243 -2.81 24.48 17.57
N GLU A 244 -3.41 24.12 18.72
CA GLU A 244 -4.86 23.90 18.84
C GLU A 244 -5.62 25.18 18.50
N ARG A 245 -5.20 26.32 19.02
CA ARG A 245 -5.81 27.62 18.70
C ARG A 245 -5.73 27.93 17.20
N ALA A 246 -4.55 27.69 16.59
CA ALA A 246 -4.38 27.89 15.15
C ALA A 246 -5.27 26.94 14.32
N ARG A 247 -5.39 25.67 14.74
CA ARG A 247 -6.29 24.69 14.09
C ARG A 247 -7.76 25.11 14.18
N ASN A 248 -8.19 25.69 15.31
CA ASN A 248 -9.55 26.20 15.50
C ASN A 248 -9.86 27.44 14.64
N LEU A 249 -8.83 28.15 14.15
CA LEU A 249 -8.98 29.29 13.22
C LEU A 249 -9.02 28.86 11.75
N LYS A 250 -8.92 27.56 11.45
CA LYS A 250 -9.06 27.04 10.09
C LYS A 250 -10.42 27.43 9.50
N GLY A 251 -10.38 28.03 8.31
CA GLY A 251 -11.60 28.61 7.67
C GLY A 251 -12.01 29.99 8.18
N HIS A 252 -11.30 30.55 9.16
CA HIS A 252 -11.51 31.90 9.69
C HIS A 252 -10.26 32.79 9.54
N GLY A 253 -9.56 32.65 8.41
CA GLY A 253 -8.37 33.46 8.08
C GLY A 253 -7.05 32.66 8.05
N LEU A 254 -7.09 31.38 8.42
CA LEU A 254 -5.99 30.44 8.18
C LEU A 254 -6.47 29.32 7.27
N ASP A 255 -5.72 29.05 6.22
CA ASP A 255 -6.01 27.96 5.29
C ASP A 255 -5.62 26.61 5.89
N GLU A 256 -4.53 26.55 6.67
CA GLU A 256 -4.01 25.37 7.33
C GLU A 256 -3.76 25.59 8.83
N GLY A 257 -3.98 24.54 9.63
CA GLY A 257 -3.59 24.52 11.03
C GLY A 257 -2.13 24.03 11.19
N ILE A 258 -1.53 24.30 12.35
CA ILE A 258 -0.20 23.81 12.71
C ILE A 258 -0.26 22.31 12.95
N SER A 259 0.53 21.52 12.21
CA SER A 259 0.61 20.07 12.37
C SER A 259 1.54 19.65 13.52
N THR A 260 1.33 18.46 14.08
CA THR A 260 2.24 17.88 15.08
C THR A 260 3.67 17.80 14.55
N ARG A 261 3.85 17.44 13.27
CA ARG A 261 5.16 17.44 12.61
C ARG A 261 5.86 18.80 12.72
N MET A 262 5.11 19.89 12.52
CA MET A 262 5.66 21.24 12.57
C MET A 262 6.08 21.66 14.02
N LEU A 263 5.42 21.09 15.03
CA LEU A 263 5.78 21.35 16.44
C LEU A 263 7.07 20.63 16.88
N ILE A 264 7.44 19.57 16.18
CA ILE A 264 8.65 18.78 16.47
C ILE A 264 9.91 19.47 15.92
N TYR A 265 9.79 20.27 14.84
CA TYR A 265 10.91 21.00 14.22
C TYR A 265 11.11 22.38 14.83
#